data_6e32aa3d4f14a9a6d40a02f2b83fbd3f
#
_entry.id   6e32aa3d4f14a9a6d40a02f2b83fbd3f
#
_cell.length_a   1.000
_cell.length_b   1.000
_cell.length_c   1.000
_cell.angle_alpha   90.00
_cell.angle_beta   90.00
_cell.angle_gamma   90.00
#
_symmetry.space_group_name_H-M   'P 1'
#
loop_
_entity.id
_entity.type
_entity.pdbx_description
1 polymer ?
#
loop_
_entity_poly.entity_id
_entity_poly.type
_entity_poly.pdbx_seq_one_letter_code
_entity_poly.pdbx_strand_id
1 'polypeptide(L)'
;MTWNVVARTHARTSIISNNYYNILQEAANIVEVDIEDKIELKKLLNITKKVDNINWKVTDKELCYIDLSSVNTGNKRIEATELITKANAPSRAKQIVKSKDIIFGTTRPMQERLALIPDYLDNQVCSTGYCVLRSDKEIVKEKWIYYNLLKTDFYKYVELNQKGASYPAISDSEIKNYKIPIPPLHVQQHVVSILDKFDTLVNDIKEGLPKEIEQRQQQYEYWREHLLNFKD
;
A
#
# COMPACT_ATOMS: atom_id res chain seq x y z
N MET A 1 40.16 -0.68 -19.14
CA MET A 1 39.05 0.02 -18.40
C MET A 1 37.70 -0.69 -18.43
N THR A 2 37.58 -1.88 -18.96
CA THR A 2 36.31 -2.60 -19.21
C THR A 2 35.87 -3.57 -18.12
N TRP A 3 36.75 -4.06 -17.27
CA TRP A 3 36.44 -5.07 -16.24
C TRP A 3 35.69 -4.51 -15.01
N ASN A 4 35.90 -3.26 -14.64
CA ASN A 4 35.26 -2.64 -13.48
C ASN A 4 33.76 -2.27 -13.72
N VAL A 5 33.37 -2.05 -14.97
CA VAL A 5 31.98 -1.71 -15.34
C VAL A 5 31.12 -2.98 -15.30
N VAL A 6 31.64 -4.08 -15.89
CA VAL A 6 30.93 -5.38 -15.92
C VAL A 6 30.73 -5.95 -14.51
N ALA A 7 31.73 -5.85 -13.63
CA ALA A 7 31.64 -6.32 -12.25
C ALA A 7 30.63 -5.49 -11.41
N ARG A 8 30.53 -4.17 -11.65
CA ARG A 8 29.54 -3.31 -10.99
C ARG A 8 28.12 -3.59 -11.48
N THR A 9 27.94 -3.89 -12.76
CA THR A 9 26.64 -4.26 -13.34
C THR A 9 26.15 -5.60 -12.77
N HIS A 10 27.01 -6.62 -12.68
CA HIS A 10 26.66 -7.92 -12.09
C HIS A 10 26.35 -7.84 -10.58
N ALA A 11 27.07 -7.05 -9.81
CA ALA A 11 26.79 -6.86 -8.38
C ALA A 11 25.47 -6.12 -8.12
N ARG A 12 25.05 -5.21 -9.01
CA ARG A 12 23.75 -4.53 -8.93
C ARG A 12 22.58 -5.40 -9.39
N THR A 13 22.78 -6.23 -10.40
CA THR A 13 21.76 -7.13 -10.95
C THR A 13 21.42 -8.28 -9.99
N SER A 14 22.30 -8.65 -9.07
CA SER A 14 22.02 -9.67 -8.04
C SER A 14 21.04 -9.20 -6.96
N ILE A 15 20.79 -7.90 -6.84
CA ILE A 15 19.92 -7.30 -5.80
C ILE A 15 18.48 -7.09 -6.32
N ILE A 16 18.32 -6.93 -7.63
CA ILE A 16 17.01 -6.80 -8.30
C ILE A 16 16.87 -8.04 -9.18
N SER A 17 15.80 -8.85 -9.01
CA SER A 17 15.62 -10.02 -9.87
C SER A 17 15.63 -9.58 -11.34
N ASN A 18 16.25 -10.37 -12.21
CA ASN A 18 16.37 -10.07 -13.65
C ASN A 18 15.01 -9.72 -14.28
N ASN A 19 13.93 -10.42 -13.87
CA ASN A 19 12.59 -10.16 -14.37
C ASN A 19 12.07 -8.77 -13.98
N TYR A 20 12.34 -8.32 -12.77
CA TYR A 20 11.89 -7.00 -12.33
C TYR A 20 12.68 -5.88 -13.02
N TYR A 21 14.00 -6.08 -13.22
CA TYR A 21 14.82 -5.15 -13.98
C TYR A 21 14.36 -5.03 -15.43
N ASN A 22 14.04 -6.15 -16.09
CA ASN A 22 13.50 -6.15 -17.45
C ASN A 22 12.18 -5.38 -17.58
N ILE A 23 11.26 -5.55 -16.62
CA ILE A 23 9.99 -4.79 -16.58
C ILE A 23 10.27 -3.28 -16.46
N LEU A 24 11.21 -2.89 -15.60
CA LEU A 24 11.59 -1.47 -15.47
C LEU A 24 12.26 -0.93 -16.72
N GLN A 25 13.08 -1.75 -17.41
CA GLN A 25 13.70 -1.39 -18.66
C GLN A 25 12.68 -1.19 -19.79
N GLU A 26 11.72 -2.11 -19.91
CA GLU A 26 10.62 -1.98 -20.87
C GLU A 26 9.78 -0.72 -20.60
N ALA A 27 9.44 -0.47 -19.32
CA ALA A 27 8.72 0.73 -18.93
C ALA A 27 9.52 2.01 -19.24
N ALA A 28 10.84 1.99 -19.05
CA ALA A 28 11.72 3.11 -19.36
C ALA A 28 11.81 3.37 -20.87
N ASN A 29 11.90 2.30 -21.67
CA ASN A 29 11.91 2.42 -23.13
C ASN A 29 10.61 3.04 -23.66
N ILE A 30 9.45 2.68 -23.08
CA ILE A 30 8.14 3.26 -23.45
C ILE A 30 8.09 4.77 -23.18
N VAL A 31 8.72 5.23 -22.10
CA VAL A 31 8.76 6.65 -21.73
C VAL A 31 10.04 7.36 -22.19
N GLU A 32 10.82 6.72 -23.06
CA GLU A 32 12.04 7.25 -23.66
C GLU A 32 13.10 7.72 -22.64
N VAL A 33 13.24 6.97 -21.54
CA VAL A 33 14.20 7.25 -20.45
C VAL A 33 15.20 6.12 -20.33
N ASP A 34 16.48 6.44 -20.42
CA ASP A 34 17.55 5.49 -20.11
C ASP A 34 17.71 5.30 -18.60
N ILE A 35 17.65 4.03 -18.14
CA ILE A 35 17.73 3.66 -16.72
C ILE A 35 18.96 2.82 -16.35
N GLU A 36 19.82 2.47 -17.31
CA GLU A 36 20.91 1.51 -17.06
C GLU A 36 21.75 1.82 -15.83
N ASP A 37 21.98 3.11 -15.51
CA ASP A 37 22.74 3.55 -14.34
C ASP A 37 21.92 4.31 -13.28
N LYS A 38 20.59 4.41 -13.42
CA LYS A 38 19.76 5.34 -12.64
C LYS A 38 18.88 4.69 -11.57
N ILE A 39 18.88 3.35 -11.45
CA ILE A 39 18.07 2.69 -10.41
C ILE A 39 18.90 2.50 -9.15
N GLU A 40 18.58 3.27 -8.13
CA GLU A 40 19.19 3.16 -6.81
C GLU A 40 18.24 2.46 -5.84
N LEU A 41 18.77 1.61 -4.97
CA LEU A 41 18.04 1.08 -3.81
C LEU A 41 18.11 2.10 -2.68
N LYS A 42 16.99 2.73 -2.36
CA LYS A 42 16.89 3.68 -1.24
C LYS A 42 16.05 3.12 -0.10
N LYS A 43 16.48 3.43 1.14
CA LYS A 43 15.67 3.16 2.33
C LYS A 43 14.41 4.04 2.30
N LEU A 44 13.31 3.52 2.81
CA LEU A 44 12.08 4.31 2.96
C LEU A 44 12.33 5.59 3.77
N LEU A 45 13.22 5.54 4.77
CA LEU A 45 13.64 6.71 5.55
C LEU A 45 14.11 7.88 4.68
N ASN A 46 14.81 7.59 3.58
CA ASN A 46 15.45 8.59 2.73
C ASN A 46 14.52 9.15 1.64
N ILE A 47 13.33 8.60 1.51
CA ILE A 47 12.34 8.95 0.47
C ILE A 47 10.97 9.31 1.06
N THR A 48 10.89 9.38 2.40
CA THR A 48 9.67 9.77 3.11
C THR A 48 9.94 10.96 4.03
N LYS A 49 8.93 11.81 4.19
CA LYS A 49 8.95 12.99 5.06
C LYS A 49 8.51 12.64 6.48
N LYS A 50 8.88 13.49 7.43
CA LYS A 50 8.41 13.38 8.82
C LYS A 50 6.90 13.62 8.89
N VAL A 51 6.26 12.91 9.78
CA VAL A 51 4.82 13.03 10.09
C VAL A 51 4.68 13.77 11.41
N ASP A 52 3.74 14.69 11.47
CA ASP A 52 3.47 15.50 12.67
C ASP A 52 2.48 14.77 13.58
N ASN A 53 2.61 15.01 14.88
CA ASN A 53 1.66 14.54 15.87
C ASN A 53 0.67 15.64 16.23
N ILE A 54 -0.57 15.25 16.50
CA ILE A 54 -1.59 16.15 17.03
C ILE A 54 -1.27 16.51 18.49
N ASN A 55 -1.54 17.76 18.83
CA ASN A 55 -1.51 18.22 20.21
C ASN A 55 -2.95 18.42 20.72
N TRP A 56 -3.48 17.42 21.38
CA TRP A 56 -4.83 17.44 21.95
C TRP A 56 -5.04 18.50 23.05
N LYS A 57 -3.96 19.11 23.58
CA LYS A 57 -4.10 20.20 24.57
C LYS A 57 -4.65 21.47 23.95
N VAL A 58 -4.36 21.70 22.68
CA VAL A 58 -4.72 22.92 21.94
C VAL A 58 -5.68 22.68 20.77
N THR A 59 -6.04 21.43 20.52
CA THR A 59 -6.94 21.06 19.43
C THR A 59 -8.34 20.81 19.99
N ASP A 60 -9.30 21.62 19.58
CA ASP A 60 -10.71 21.49 19.96
C ASP A 60 -11.59 21.01 18.79
N LYS A 61 -10.95 20.46 17.73
CA LYS A 61 -11.65 19.93 16.56
C LYS A 61 -12.07 18.49 16.80
N GLU A 62 -13.20 18.11 16.21
CA GLU A 62 -13.57 16.72 16.00
C GLU A 62 -12.82 16.16 14.78
N LEU A 63 -12.21 14.99 14.92
CA LEU A 63 -11.40 14.34 13.90
C LEU A 63 -11.78 12.87 13.77
N CYS A 64 -11.66 12.35 12.54
CA CYS A 64 -11.76 10.90 12.29
C CYS A 64 -10.50 10.20 12.80
N TYR A 65 -10.71 9.17 13.60
CA TYR A 65 -9.65 8.31 14.11
C TYR A 65 -9.57 7.01 13.33
N ILE A 66 -8.40 6.74 12.79
CA ILE A 66 -8.07 5.51 12.07
C ILE A 66 -7.34 4.60 13.03
N ASP A 67 -8.05 3.62 13.59
CA ASP A 67 -7.44 2.58 14.44
C ASP A 67 -6.96 1.38 13.60
N LEU A 68 -6.29 0.42 14.23
CA LEU A 68 -5.81 -0.81 13.57
C LEU A 68 -6.95 -1.64 12.97
N SER A 69 -8.14 -1.61 13.57
CA SER A 69 -9.34 -2.25 13.05
C SER A 69 -9.95 -1.56 11.84
N SER A 70 -9.58 -0.31 11.58
CA SER A 70 -10.15 0.49 10.48
C SER A 70 -9.75 -0.02 9.09
N VAL A 71 -8.63 -0.72 8.96
CA VAL A 71 -8.13 -1.22 7.68
C VAL A 71 -8.62 -2.64 7.42
N ASN A 72 -9.38 -2.81 6.36
CA ASN A 72 -9.74 -4.12 5.82
C ASN A 72 -8.52 -4.76 5.15
N THR A 73 -8.11 -5.92 5.64
CA THR A 73 -6.90 -6.61 5.17
C THR A 73 -7.07 -7.27 3.79
N GLY A 74 -8.31 -7.53 3.38
CA GLY A 74 -8.61 -8.15 2.09
C GLY A 74 -8.53 -7.20 0.90
N ASN A 75 -9.14 -6.01 1.04
CA ASN A 75 -9.18 -4.99 -0.01
C ASN A 75 -8.21 -3.83 0.22
N LYS A 76 -7.49 -3.81 1.36
CA LYS A 76 -6.53 -2.77 1.74
C LYS A 76 -7.13 -1.35 1.80
N ARG A 77 -8.43 -1.24 2.13
CA ARG A 77 -9.16 0.03 2.26
C ARG A 77 -9.45 0.34 3.72
N ILE A 78 -9.64 1.63 4.01
CA ILE A 78 -10.11 2.10 5.31
C ILE A 78 -11.64 2.12 5.25
N GLU A 79 -12.29 1.28 6.05
CA GLU A 79 -13.75 1.08 6.00
C GLU A 79 -14.48 1.70 7.20
N ALA A 80 -13.82 1.76 8.36
CA ALA A 80 -14.42 2.28 9.57
C ALA A 80 -13.51 3.29 10.26
N THR A 81 -14.08 4.41 10.70
CA THR A 81 -13.39 5.41 11.51
C THR A 81 -14.32 5.87 12.61
N GLU A 82 -13.76 6.29 13.74
CA GLU A 82 -14.49 6.86 14.85
C GLU A 82 -14.26 8.38 14.91
N LEU A 83 -15.31 9.14 15.22
CA LEU A 83 -15.17 10.56 15.51
C LEU A 83 -14.65 10.75 16.93
N ILE A 84 -13.54 11.43 17.07
CA ILE A 84 -12.91 11.71 18.36
C ILE A 84 -12.68 13.20 18.56
N THR A 85 -12.71 13.60 19.81
CA THR A 85 -12.43 14.94 20.28
C THR A 85 -11.36 14.88 21.37
N LYS A 86 -10.89 16.02 21.83
CA LYS A 86 -10.00 16.13 22.99
C LYS A 86 -10.49 15.36 24.23
N ALA A 87 -11.81 15.26 24.42
CA ALA A 87 -12.42 14.63 25.60
C ALA A 87 -12.37 13.11 25.56
N ASN A 88 -12.42 12.49 24.37
CA ASN A 88 -12.51 11.05 24.20
C ASN A 88 -11.38 10.43 23.37
N ALA A 89 -10.39 11.23 22.96
CA ALA A 89 -9.28 10.74 22.13
C ALA A 89 -8.50 9.63 22.82
N PRO A 90 -8.37 8.44 22.19
CA PRO A 90 -7.52 7.39 22.70
C PRO A 90 -6.05 7.86 22.79
N SER A 91 -5.30 7.34 23.76
CA SER A 91 -3.88 7.70 23.96
C SER A 91 -2.99 7.44 22.74
N ARG A 92 -3.42 6.52 21.86
CA ARG A 92 -2.75 6.19 20.60
C ARG A 92 -3.13 7.10 19.43
N ALA A 93 -4.16 7.91 19.52
CA ALA A 93 -4.59 8.85 18.49
C ALA A 93 -3.63 10.04 18.43
N LYS A 94 -2.52 9.90 17.71
CA LYS A 94 -1.44 10.91 17.72
C LYS A 94 -0.95 11.38 16.37
N GLN A 95 -0.88 10.50 15.35
CA GLN A 95 -0.23 10.84 14.09
C GLN A 95 -1.22 11.50 13.14
N ILE A 96 -0.88 12.69 12.63
CA ILE A 96 -1.69 13.40 11.63
C ILE A 96 -1.37 12.80 10.25
N VAL A 97 -2.35 12.20 9.62
CA VAL A 97 -2.23 11.68 8.25
C VAL A 97 -2.70 12.71 7.23
N LYS A 98 -2.14 12.61 6.03
CA LYS A 98 -2.56 13.37 4.86
C LYS A 98 -3.02 12.43 3.76
N SER A 99 -3.85 12.98 2.87
CA SER A 99 -4.22 12.26 1.63
C SER A 99 -3.00 11.67 0.95
N LYS A 100 -3.12 10.40 0.54
CA LYS A 100 -2.07 9.60 -0.11
C LYS A 100 -0.88 9.20 0.77
N ASP A 101 -0.89 9.49 2.08
CA ASP A 101 0.02 8.82 3.00
C ASP A 101 -0.23 7.31 2.98
N ILE A 102 0.81 6.52 3.16
CA ILE A 102 0.70 5.07 3.32
C ILE A 102 0.78 4.75 4.81
N ILE A 103 -0.15 3.96 5.31
CA ILE A 103 -0.13 3.45 6.68
C ILE A 103 0.11 1.95 6.67
N PHE A 104 1.04 1.48 7.51
CA PHE A 104 1.35 0.07 7.70
C PHE A 104 1.25 -0.30 9.19
N GLY A 105 0.46 -1.32 9.51
CA GLY A 105 0.24 -1.79 10.89
C GLY A 105 1.51 -2.40 11.48
N THR A 106 2.04 -1.78 12.54
CA THR A 106 3.27 -2.20 13.21
C THR A 106 3.05 -3.28 14.25
N THR A 107 1.84 -3.41 14.78
CA THR A 107 1.42 -4.46 15.72
C THR A 107 0.80 -5.61 14.94
N ARG A 108 1.28 -6.83 15.19
CA ARG A 108 0.92 -8.03 14.41
C ARG A 108 1.04 -7.77 12.91
N PRO A 109 2.23 -7.39 12.43
CA PRO A 109 2.41 -6.86 11.08
C PRO A 109 2.07 -7.88 9.98
N MET A 110 2.14 -9.18 10.28
CA MET A 110 1.75 -10.26 9.36
C MET A 110 0.22 -10.36 9.15
N GLN A 111 -0.57 -9.53 9.81
CA GLN A 111 -1.98 -9.31 9.45
C GLN A 111 -2.15 -8.37 8.25
N GLU A 112 -1.04 -7.83 7.74
CA GLU A 112 -0.98 -7.07 6.49
C GLU A 112 -1.93 -5.86 6.43
N ARG A 113 -2.05 -5.13 7.53
CA ARG A 113 -2.81 -3.87 7.56
C ARG A 113 -2.02 -2.78 6.85
N LEU A 114 -2.22 -2.67 5.57
CA LEU A 114 -1.62 -1.69 4.68
C LEU A 114 -2.74 -0.94 3.94
N ALA A 115 -2.71 0.39 3.94
CA ALA A 115 -3.67 1.19 3.18
C ALA A 115 -3.06 2.53 2.74
N LEU A 116 -3.64 3.11 1.67
CA LEU A 116 -3.46 4.51 1.31
C LEU A 116 -4.55 5.35 1.98
N ILE A 117 -4.17 6.51 2.51
CA ILE A 117 -5.13 7.46 3.07
C ILE A 117 -5.90 8.11 1.91
N PRO A 118 -7.24 7.93 1.86
CA PRO A 118 -8.07 8.56 0.84
C PRO A 118 -8.23 10.07 1.08
N ASP A 119 -8.65 10.81 0.07
CA ASP A 119 -8.74 12.27 0.13
C ASP A 119 -9.70 12.78 1.21
N TYR A 120 -10.78 12.06 1.50
CA TYR A 120 -11.73 12.44 2.55
C TYR A 120 -11.20 12.28 3.98
N LEU A 121 -10.08 11.60 4.17
CA LEU A 121 -9.38 11.46 5.45
C LEU A 121 -8.12 12.35 5.54
N ASP A 122 -8.02 13.37 4.68
CA ASP A 122 -6.92 14.34 4.77
C ASP A 122 -6.93 15.09 6.10
N ASN A 123 -5.76 15.26 6.70
CA ASN A 123 -5.58 15.92 8.01
C ASN A 123 -6.36 15.29 9.17
N GLN A 124 -6.67 13.99 9.08
CA GLN A 124 -7.25 13.21 10.16
C GLN A 124 -6.14 12.56 11.02
N VAL A 125 -6.52 11.77 12.02
CA VAL A 125 -5.61 11.20 13.00
C VAL A 125 -5.59 9.68 12.92
N CYS A 126 -4.41 9.07 12.92
CA CYS A 126 -4.29 7.62 13.03
C CYS A 126 -3.58 7.18 14.32
N SER A 127 -3.75 5.90 14.62
CA SER A 127 -3.11 5.22 15.75
C SER A 127 -1.59 5.17 15.61
N THR A 128 -0.87 5.31 16.73
CA THR A 128 0.57 5.00 16.82
C THR A 128 0.89 3.53 16.57
N GLY A 129 -0.11 2.69 16.38
CA GLY A 129 0.05 1.32 15.91
C GLY A 129 0.32 1.21 14.40
N TYR A 130 0.33 2.35 13.69
CA TYR A 130 0.75 2.43 12.29
C TYR A 130 2.10 3.14 12.15
N CYS A 131 2.94 2.65 11.27
CA CYS A 131 4.00 3.41 10.64
C CYS A 131 3.40 4.21 9.48
N VAL A 132 3.47 5.55 9.56
CA VAL A 132 3.00 6.42 8.48
C VAL A 132 4.17 6.79 7.57
N LEU A 133 3.99 6.54 6.27
CA LEU A 133 4.97 6.82 5.23
C LEU A 133 4.43 7.90 4.30
N ARG A 134 4.90 9.12 4.47
CA ARG A 134 4.58 10.28 3.62
C ARG A 134 5.65 10.42 2.56
N SER A 135 5.31 10.16 1.29
CA SER A 135 6.27 10.23 0.19
C SER A 135 6.89 11.62 0.03
N ASP A 136 8.18 11.66 -0.28
CA ASP A 136 8.79 12.83 -0.88
C ASP A 136 8.52 12.81 -2.39
N LYS A 137 7.55 13.62 -2.82
CA LYS A 137 7.03 13.62 -4.20
C LYS A 137 8.06 14.00 -5.26
N GLU A 138 9.18 14.60 -4.85
CA GLU A 138 10.30 14.91 -5.74
C GLU A 138 11.16 13.68 -6.06
N ILE A 139 11.06 12.64 -5.22
CA ILE A 139 11.88 11.43 -5.33
C ILE A 139 11.02 10.22 -5.70
N VAL A 140 9.81 10.11 -5.10
CA VAL A 140 9.01 8.90 -5.20
C VAL A 140 7.51 9.19 -5.20
N LYS A 141 6.78 8.46 -6.07
CA LYS A 141 5.32 8.45 -6.07
C LYS A 141 4.80 7.63 -4.88
N GLU A 142 3.72 8.10 -4.24
CA GLU A 142 3.10 7.41 -3.12
C GLU A 142 2.70 5.97 -3.45
N LYS A 143 2.06 5.75 -4.60
CA LYS A 143 1.66 4.42 -5.05
C LYS A 143 2.84 3.53 -5.40
N TRP A 144 3.99 4.10 -5.78
CA TRP A 144 5.22 3.32 -5.96
C TRP A 144 5.67 2.68 -4.64
N ILE A 145 5.66 3.44 -3.54
CA ILE A 145 5.92 2.89 -2.21
C ILE A 145 4.86 1.83 -1.89
N TYR A 146 3.58 2.15 -2.03
CA TYR A 146 2.47 1.26 -1.73
C TYR A 146 2.59 -0.10 -2.41
N TYR A 147 2.81 -0.14 -3.72
CA TYR A 147 2.96 -1.39 -4.48
C TYR A 147 4.23 -2.17 -4.09
N ASN A 148 5.32 -1.49 -3.72
CA ASN A 148 6.50 -2.18 -3.21
C ASN A 148 6.28 -2.80 -1.82
N LEU A 149 5.40 -2.24 -0.98
CA LEU A 149 5.02 -2.82 0.30
C LEU A 149 3.99 -3.97 0.19
N LEU A 150 3.34 -4.13 -0.95
CA LEU A 150 2.48 -5.30 -1.23
C LEU A 150 3.28 -6.55 -1.64
N LYS A 151 4.57 -6.42 -1.91
CA LYS A 151 5.41 -7.55 -2.36
C LYS A 151 5.70 -8.53 -1.24
N THR A 152 5.76 -9.81 -1.59
CA THR A 152 6.17 -10.89 -0.69
C THR A 152 7.53 -10.63 -0.03
N ASP A 153 8.47 -9.99 -0.72
CA ASP A 153 9.79 -9.69 -0.17
C ASP A 153 9.74 -8.70 1.00
N PHE A 154 8.79 -7.75 0.98
CA PHE A 154 8.57 -6.87 2.12
C PHE A 154 8.06 -7.64 3.34
N TYR A 155 7.10 -8.55 3.14
CA TYR A 155 6.57 -9.36 4.26
C TYR A 155 7.59 -10.34 4.81
N LYS A 156 8.44 -10.93 3.98
CA LYS A 156 9.60 -11.72 4.44
C LYS A 156 10.55 -10.86 5.29
N TYR A 157 10.84 -9.63 4.85
CA TYR A 157 11.65 -8.70 5.63
C TYR A 157 10.99 -8.37 6.97
N VAL A 158 9.69 -8.10 6.99
CA VAL A 158 8.90 -7.83 8.20
C VAL A 158 8.94 -9.02 9.16
N GLU A 159 8.73 -10.23 8.67
CA GLU A 159 8.77 -11.46 9.45
C GLU A 159 10.12 -11.66 10.15
N LEU A 160 11.22 -11.41 9.46
CA LEU A 160 12.57 -11.53 10.00
C LEU A 160 12.92 -10.45 11.04
N ASN A 161 12.28 -9.27 10.96
CA ASN A 161 12.63 -8.12 11.81
C ASN A 161 11.58 -7.81 12.90
N GLN A 162 10.43 -8.51 12.91
CA GLN A 162 9.45 -8.38 13.99
C GLN A 162 9.96 -9.02 15.29
N LYS A 163 9.52 -8.50 16.43
CA LYS A 163 9.89 -8.97 17.77
C LYS A 163 8.65 -9.32 18.58
N GLY A 164 8.80 -10.28 19.48
CA GLY A 164 7.73 -10.74 20.38
C GLY A 164 7.00 -11.97 19.86
N ALA A 165 6.94 -13.03 20.67
CA ALA A 165 6.31 -14.31 20.28
C ALA A 165 4.78 -14.25 20.28
N SER A 166 4.15 -13.75 21.35
CA SER A 166 2.68 -13.69 21.49
C SER A 166 2.06 -12.46 20.86
N TYR A 167 2.77 -11.34 20.89
CA TYR A 167 2.35 -10.06 20.32
C TYR A 167 3.47 -9.50 19.42
N PRO A 168 3.67 -10.08 18.24
CA PRO A 168 4.74 -9.63 17.36
C PRO A 168 4.50 -8.18 16.93
N ALA A 169 5.57 -7.41 16.94
CA ALA A 169 5.56 -6.02 16.52
C ALA A 169 6.88 -5.68 15.80
N ILE A 170 6.82 -4.72 14.89
CA ILE A 170 7.97 -4.17 14.18
C ILE A 170 8.05 -2.66 14.46
N SER A 171 9.24 -2.12 14.64
CA SER A 171 9.40 -0.69 14.87
C SER A 171 9.29 0.10 13.55
N ASP A 172 8.88 1.37 13.65
CA ASP A 172 8.86 2.30 12.51
C ASP A 172 10.26 2.44 11.89
N SER A 173 11.31 2.41 12.70
CA SER A 173 12.69 2.49 12.22
C SER A 173 13.06 1.28 11.37
N GLU A 174 12.64 0.07 11.75
CA GLU A 174 12.86 -1.12 10.94
C GLU A 174 12.11 -1.06 9.63
N ILE A 175 10.82 -0.68 9.64
CA ILE A 175 10.05 -0.49 8.41
C ILE A 175 10.76 0.53 7.50
N LYS A 176 11.18 1.67 8.05
CA LYS A 176 11.86 2.71 7.30
C LYS A 176 13.27 2.33 6.82
N ASN A 177 13.87 1.29 7.36
CA ASN A 177 15.13 0.72 6.87
C ASN A 177 14.95 -0.17 5.64
N TYR A 178 13.72 -0.63 5.35
CA TYR A 178 13.46 -1.39 4.13
C TYR A 178 13.84 -0.60 2.89
N LYS A 179 14.48 -1.28 1.93
CA LYS A 179 14.98 -0.65 0.70
C LYS A 179 14.10 -1.02 -0.47
N ILE A 180 13.74 -0.03 -1.28
CA ILE A 180 13.04 -0.23 -2.54
C ILE A 180 13.83 0.42 -3.69
N PRO A 181 13.71 -0.10 -4.92
CA PRO A 181 14.31 0.53 -6.09
C PRO A 181 13.62 1.82 -6.45
N ILE A 182 14.38 2.85 -6.80
CA ILE A 182 13.88 4.17 -7.17
C ILE A 182 14.28 4.50 -8.61
N PRO A 183 13.51 4.06 -9.61
CA PRO A 183 13.71 4.52 -10.99
C PRO A 183 13.23 5.97 -11.14
N PRO A 184 13.52 6.63 -12.27
CA PRO A 184 13.00 7.96 -12.58
C PRO A 184 11.48 8.08 -12.41
N LEU A 185 10.99 9.26 -12.02
CA LEU A 185 9.56 9.46 -11.69
C LEU A 185 8.59 9.11 -12.83
N HIS A 186 8.99 9.28 -14.10
CA HIS A 186 8.14 8.90 -15.24
C HIS A 186 7.99 7.38 -15.36
N VAL A 187 9.06 6.62 -15.10
CA VAL A 187 9.02 5.15 -15.05
C VAL A 187 8.12 4.68 -13.90
N GLN A 188 8.29 5.28 -12.71
CA GLN A 188 7.38 5.00 -11.58
C GLN A 188 5.92 5.24 -11.98
N GLN A 189 5.63 6.39 -12.60
CA GLN A 189 4.27 6.77 -13.01
C GLN A 189 3.69 5.78 -14.03
N HIS A 190 4.48 5.35 -15.01
CA HIS A 190 4.05 4.41 -16.03
C HIS A 190 3.70 3.05 -15.41
N VAL A 191 4.61 2.48 -14.61
CA VAL A 191 4.37 1.20 -13.92
C VAL A 191 3.18 1.27 -12.97
N VAL A 192 3.07 2.35 -12.19
CA VAL A 192 1.92 2.58 -11.29
C VAL A 192 0.62 2.62 -12.08
N SER A 193 0.58 3.28 -13.24
CA SER A 193 -0.63 3.35 -14.06
C SER A 193 -1.10 1.98 -14.58
N ILE A 194 -0.17 1.07 -14.84
CA ILE A 194 -0.48 -0.31 -15.23
C ILE A 194 -1.03 -1.08 -14.03
N LEU A 195 -0.36 -0.98 -12.87
CA LEU A 195 -0.79 -1.66 -11.65
C LEU A 195 -2.17 -1.17 -11.18
N ASP A 196 -2.46 0.12 -11.30
CA ASP A 196 -3.77 0.69 -10.97
C ASP A 196 -4.88 0.11 -11.85
N LYS A 197 -4.63 -0.10 -13.14
CA LYS A 197 -5.59 -0.75 -14.05
C LYS A 197 -5.86 -2.19 -13.65
N PHE A 198 -4.82 -2.94 -13.28
CA PHE A 198 -4.98 -4.32 -12.79
C PHE A 198 -5.75 -4.36 -11.46
N ASP A 199 -5.43 -3.46 -10.52
CA ASP A 199 -6.13 -3.38 -9.24
C ASP A 199 -7.63 -3.10 -9.45
N THR A 200 -7.98 -2.17 -10.34
CA THR A 200 -9.36 -1.87 -10.73
C THR A 200 -10.03 -3.12 -11.32
N LEU A 201 -9.42 -3.78 -12.31
CA LEU A 201 -9.99 -4.97 -12.93
C LEU A 201 -10.22 -6.12 -11.93
N VAL A 202 -9.27 -6.35 -11.02
CA VAL A 202 -9.40 -7.40 -9.99
C VAL A 202 -10.54 -7.08 -9.01
N ASN A 203 -10.70 -5.82 -8.64
CA ASN A 203 -11.77 -5.40 -7.74
C ASN A 203 -13.14 -5.46 -8.46
N ASP A 204 -13.23 -5.01 -9.71
CA ASP A 204 -14.46 -5.13 -10.52
C ASP A 204 -14.90 -6.58 -10.69
N ILE A 205 -13.95 -7.50 -10.91
CA ILE A 205 -14.24 -8.94 -10.99
C ILE A 205 -14.76 -9.46 -9.65
N LYS A 206 -14.16 -9.07 -8.54
CA LYS A 206 -14.58 -9.52 -7.20
C LYS A 206 -15.96 -8.99 -6.80
N GLU A 207 -16.31 -7.78 -7.24
CA GLU A 207 -17.61 -7.17 -6.94
C GLU A 207 -18.68 -7.55 -7.96
N GLY A 208 -18.32 -7.72 -9.24
CA GLY A 208 -19.24 -7.98 -10.34
C GLY A 208 -19.65 -9.45 -10.48
N LEU A 209 -18.72 -10.39 -10.37
CA LEU A 209 -19.02 -11.82 -10.52
C LEU A 209 -20.03 -12.37 -9.51
N PRO A 210 -19.95 -12.10 -8.21
CA PRO A 210 -20.96 -12.57 -7.25
C PRO A 210 -22.36 -12.08 -7.61
N LYS A 211 -22.47 -10.80 -7.99
CA LYS A 211 -23.76 -10.19 -8.38
C LYS A 211 -24.32 -10.79 -9.68
N GLU A 212 -23.46 -11.06 -10.66
CA GLU A 212 -23.86 -11.72 -11.90
C GLU A 212 -24.32 -13.15 -11.67
N ILE A 213 -23.63 -13.90 -10.81
CA ILE A 213 -24.03 -15.27 -10.42
C ILE A 213 -25.40 -15.24 -9.75
N GLU A 214 -25.65 -14.33 -8.81
CA GLU A 214 -26.94 -14.17 -8.13
C GLU A 214 -28.07 -13.84 -9.12
N GLN A 215 -27.83 -12.92 -10.06
CA GLN A 215 -28.82 -12.58 -11.11
C GLN A 215 -29.13 -13.76 -12.03
N ARG A 216 -28.13 -14.55 -12.43
CA ARG A 216 -28.32 -15.76 -13.24
C ARG A 216 -29.06 -16.84 -12.48
N GLN A 217 -28.80 -16.98 -11.18
CA GLN A 217 -29.52 -17.89 -10.30
C GLN A 217 -31.01 -17.54 -10.22
N GLN A 218 -31.33 -16.24 -10.02
CA GLN A 218 -32.71 -15.76 -10.01
C GLN A 218 -33.40 -15.96 -11.36
N GLN A 219 -32.72 -15.72 -12.49
CA GLN A 219 -33.24 -16.01 -13.82
C GLN A 219 -33.53 -17.51 -14.01
N TYR A 220 -32.59 -18.34 -13.61
CA TYR A 220 -32.76 -19.81 -13.69
C TYR A 220 -33.97 -20.28 -12.87
N GLU A 221 -34.13 -19.81 -11.64
CA GLU A 221 -35.27 -20.16 -10.78
C GLU A 221 -36.61 -19.71 -11.38
N TYR A 222 -36.65 -18.48 -11.90
CA TYR A 222 -37.84 -17.96 -12.59
C TYR A 222 -38.21 -18.80 -13.79
N TRP A 223 -37.29 -19.12 -14.67
CA TRP A 223 -37.57 -19.94 -15.87
C TRP A 223 -37.91 -21.37 -15.50
N ARG A 224 -37.25 -21.96 -14.52
CA ARG A 224 -37.55 -23.29 -14.02
C ARG A 224 -39.02 -23.40 -13.55
N GLU A 225 -39.49 -22.47 -12.76
CA GLU A 225 -40.88 -22.44 -12.31
C GLU A 225 -41.87 -22.21 -13.45
N HIS A 226 -41.54 -21.36 -14.40
CA HIS A 226 -42.42 -21.09 -15.56
C HIS A 226 -42.52 -22.27 -16.54
N LEU A 227 -41.39 -22.95 -16.76
CA LEU A 227 -41.33 -24.09 -17.71
C LEU A 227 -41.85 -25.40 -17.12
N LEU A 228 -41.77 -25.57 -15.80
CA LEU A 228 -42.25 -26.81 -15.14
C LEU A 228 -43.66 -26.68 -14.56
N ASN A 229 -44.27 -25.53 -14.59
CA ASN A 229 -45.63 -25.30 -14.12
C ASN A 229 -46.63 -25.60 -15.26
N PHE A 230 -46.62 -26.82 -15.76
CA PHE A 230 -47.72 -27.33 -16.59
C PHE A 230 -48.94 -27.55 -15.71
N LYS A 231 -49.82 -26.56 -15.64
CA LYS A 231 -51.20 -26.80 -15.17
C LYS A 231 -51.95 -27.38 -16.35
N ASP A 232 -52.42 -28.65 -16.18
CA ASP A 232 -53.47 -29.25 -17.01
C ASP A 232 -54.74 -28.39 -16.98
#